data_b6a11daa1bfc40a97b11b6a79c038714
#
_entry.id   b6a11daa1bfc40a97b11b6a79c038714
#
_cell.length_a   1.000
_cell.length_b   1.000
_cell.length_c   1.000
_cell.angle_alpha   90.00
_cell.angle_beta   90.00
_cell.angle_gamma   90.00
#
_symmetry.space_group_name_H-M   'P 1'
#
loop_
_entity.id
_entity.type
_entity.pdbx_description
1 polymer ?
#
loop_
_entity_poly.entity_id
_entity_poly.type
_entity_poly.pdbx_seq_one_letter_code
_entity_poly.pdbx_strand_id
1 'polypeptide(L)'
;MNEMRFITIAALIAAFSCATAVAQLAKRTGAVPKSQSTEFLDKASKKIDRLVGADFRRKQIRPIGKANDAEFLRRAYLNSVGRIPSYDEAVEFLNNEDPKKRDTLINSLLGSYGYNMHMFNWWADLLRATDTFEDTSGAPYIKWIKDSIAENKSYKSMVHELISATGGGWQNGAVGYYVRDKGMLKDNMANTTRIFLGTRIECAQCHNHPFDSWKQMDFYQMAAFTNGIKTAKSHLSNYLEDKEDMDGVSRD
;
A
#
# COMPACT_ATOMS: atom_id res chain seq x y z
N MET A 1 18.62 -50.99 -15.01
CA MET A 1 17.35 -50.86 -14.26
C MET A 1 17.50 -50.14 -12.92
N ASN A 2 18.69 -49.98 -12.36
CA ASN A 2 18.90 -49.30 -11.09
C ASN A 2 19.09 -47.73 -11.21
N GLU A 3 19.64 -47.27 -12.30
CA GLU A 3 19.88 -45.80 -12.45
C GLU A 3 18.60 -44.97 -12.61
N MET A 4 17.57 -45.52 -13.27
CA MET A 4 16.30 -44.82 -13.47
C MET A 4 15.47 -44.63 -12.17
N ARG A 5 15.70 -45.47 -11.15
CA ARG A 5 15.04 -45.37 -9.84
C ARG A 5 15.66 -44.30 -8.94
N PHE A 6 16.96 -44.03 -9.07
CA PHE A 6 17.64 -42.97 -8.31
C PHE A 6 17.25 -41.56 -8.79
N ILE A 7 17.05 -41.39 -10.09
CA ILE A 7 16.65 -40.09 -10.68
C ILE A 7 15.21 -39.72 -10.25
N THR A 8 14.30 -40.68 -10.22
CA THR A 8 12.90 -40.44 -9.78
C THR A 8 12.79 -40.14 -8.28
N ILE A 9 13.60 -40.73 -7.43
CA ILE A 9 13.61 -40.48 -5.98
C ILE A 9 14.22 -39.10 -5.69
N ALA A 10 15.29 -38.72 -6.36
CA ALA A 10 15.91 -37.40 -6.21
C ALA A 10 14.98 -36.25 -6.67
N ALA A 11 14.23 -36.44 -7.76
CA ALA A 11 13.23 -35.49 -8.24
C ALA A 11 12.04 -35.33 -7.28
N LEU A 12 11.59 -36.42 -6.66
CA LEU A 12 10.53 -36.41 -5.64
C LEU A 12 10.96 -35.72 -4.34
N ILE A 13 12.20 -35.88 -3.89
CA ILE A 13 12.74 -35.24 -2.71
C ILE A 13 12.93 -33.73 -2.98
N ALA A 14 13.39 -33.34 -4.16
CA ALA A 14 13.53 -31.93 -4.55
C ALA A 14 12.16 -31.22 -4.66
N ALA A 15 11.14 -31.88 -5.19
CA ALA A 15 9.78 -31.34 -5.25
C ALA A 15 9.15 -31.19 -3.86
N PHE A 16 9.42 -32.13 -2.94
CA PHE A 16 8.91 -32.05 -1.57
C PHE A 16 9.60 -30.95 -0.74
N SER A 17 10.90 -30.73 -0.92
CA SER A 17 11.63 -29.65 -0.26
C SER A 17 11.24 -28.27 -0.80
N CYS A 18 10.92 -28.14 -2.08
CA CYS A 18 10.42 -26.91 -2.65
C CYS A 18 9.02 -26.56 -2.13
N ALA A 19 8.12 -27.52 -2.01
CA ALA A 19 6.78 -27.32 -1.47
C ALA A 19 6.81 -26.89 0.01
N THR A 20 7.71 -27.44 0.81
CA THR A 20 7.89 -27.06 2.23
C THR A 20 8.50 -25.67 2.36
N ALA A 21 9.42 -25.26 1.49
CA ALA A 21 10.00 -23.93 1.46
C ALA A 21 8.95 -22.86 1.09
N VAL A 22 8.10 -23.12 0.09
CA VAL A 22 6.99 -22.24 -0.29
C VAL A 22 5.95 -22.14 0.83
N ALA A 23 5.62 -23.25 1.50
CA ALA A 23 4.71 -23.25 2.65
C ALA A 23 5.28 -22.50 3.87
N GLN A 24 6.59 -22.54 4.08
CA GLN A 24 7.27 -21.77 5.13
C GLN A 24 7.38 -20.28 4.77
N LEU A 25 7.54 -19.93 3.50
CA LEU A 25 7.50 -18.54 3.02
C LEU A 25 6.10 -17.93 3.22
N ALA A 26 5.05 -18.70 2.89
CA ALA A 26 3.65 -18.28 3.11
C ALA A 26 3.33 -18.08 4.61
N LYS A 27 3.93 -18.86 5.51
CA LYS A 27 3.82 -18.66 6.96
C LYS A 27 4.57 -17.42 7.46
N ARG A 28 5.63 -16.98 6.77
CA ARG A 28 6.40 -15.77 7.12
C ARG A 28 5.73 -14.48 6.63
N THR A 29 4.86 -14.53 5.64
CA THR A 29 4.15 -13.34 5.12
C THR A 29 3.02 -12.87 6.02
N GLY A 30 2.75 -13.54 7.14
CA GLY A 30 1.86 -13.03 8.19
C GLY A 30 0.44 -12.73 7.73
N ALA A 31 -0.08 -13.47 6.76
CA ALA A 31 -1.49 -13.40 6.39
C ALA A 31 -2.32 -13.82 7.61
N VAL A 32 -2.91 -12.84 8.29
CA VAL A 32 -3.85 -13.09 9.39
C VAL A 32 -5.04 -13.85 8.80
N PRO A 33 -5.40 -15.03 9.32
CA PRO A 33 -6.59 -15.76 8.86
C PRO A 33 -7.82 -14.85 8.92
N LYS A 34 -8.65 -14.84 7.89
CA LYS A 34 -9.83 -13.93 7.79
C LYS A 34 -10.71 -13.94 9.06
N SER A 35 -10.83 -15.07 9.75
CA SER A 35 -11.61 -15.19 11.00
C SER A 35 -10.99 -14.46 12.19
N GLN A 36 -9.66 -14.48 12.32
CA GLN A 36 -8.96 -13.74 13.39
C GLN A 36 -8.95 -12.22 13.13
N SER A 37 -8.95 -11.80 11.86
CA SER A 37 -9.01 -10.39 11.51
C SER A 37 -10.34 -9.73 11.91
N THR A 38 -11.46 -10.44 11.74
CA THR A 38 -12.79 -9.90 12.06
C THR A 38 -12.97 -9.71 13.57
N GLU A 39 -12.58 -10.70 14.39
CA GLU A 39 -12.64 -10.60 15.84
C GLU A 39 -11.70 -9.51 16.38
N PHE A 40 -10.50 -9.39 15.82
CA PHE A 40 -9.56 -8.33 16.17
C PHE A 40 -10.14 -6.95 15.85
N LEU A 41 -10.73 -6.76 14.67
CA LEU A 41 -11.35 -5.51 14.26
C LEU A 41 -12.52 -5.13 15.16
N ASP A 42 -13.36 -6.08 15.53
CA ASP A 42 -14.46 -5.88 16.47
C ASP A 42 -13.98 -5.42 17.86
N LYS A 43 -12.95 -6.09 18.38
CA LYS A 43 -12.35 -5.70 19.68
C LYS A 43 -11.72 -4.31 19.60
N ALA A 44 -11.02 -4.01 18.52
CA ALA A 44 -10.39 -2.71 18.31
C ALA A 44 -11.45 -1.58 18.21
N SER A 45 -12.50 -1.78 17.40
CA SER A 45 -13.60 -0.84 17.25
C SER A 45 -14.28 -0.55 18.60
N LYS A 46 -14.68 -1.59 19.34
CA LYS A 46 -15.27 -1.44 20.68
C LYS A 46 -14.35 -0.73 21.67
N LYS A 47 -13.03 -0.92 21.56
CA LYS A 47 -12.05 -0.19 22.39
C LYS A 47 -12.02 1.28 22.03
N ILE A 48 -12.00 1.62 20.75
CA ILE A 48 -12.04 3.01 20.26
C ILE A 48 -13.32 3.69 20.74
N ASP A 49 -14.48 3.08 20.52
CA ASP A 49 -15.78 3.64 20.95
C ASP A 49 -15.83 3.91 22.45
N ARG A 50 -15.28 2.99 23.26
CA ARG A 50 -15.19 3.17 24.70
C ARG A 50 -14.31 4.35 25.09
N LEU A 51 -13.15 4.51 24.43
CA LEU A 51 -12.22 5.62 24.71
C LEU A 51 -12.82 6.97 24.30
N VAL A 52 -13.40 7.05 23.12
CA VAL A 52 -14.07 8.25 22.60
C VAL A 52 -15.27 8.61 23.49
N GLY A 53 -16.09 7.62 23.85
CA GLY A 53 -17.22 7.82 24.76
C GLY A 53 -16.81 8.28 26.15
N ALA A 54 -15.67 7.80 26.66
CA ALA A 54 -15.11 8.27 27.94
C ALA A 54 -14.65 9.73 27.85
N ASP A 55 -14.04 10.13 26.75
CA ASP A 55 -13.60 11.51 26.53
C ASP A 55 -14.79 12.47 26.39
N PHE A 56 -15.84 12.07 25.67
CA PHE A 56 -17.08 12.84 25.59
C PHE A 56 -17.70 13.06 26.97
N ARG A 57 -17.78 12.01 27.82
CA ARG A 57 -18.27 12.15 29.20
C ARG A 57 -17.40 13.09 30.03
N ARG A 58 -16.08 12.95 29.95
CA ARG A 58 -15.14 13.80 30.70
C ARG A 58 -15.25 15.28 30.29
N LYS A 59 -15.46 15.54 29.01
CA LYS A 59 -15.61 16.91 28.47
C LYS A 59 -17.04 17.43 28.49
N GLN A 60 -17.99 16.64 28.99
CA GLN A 60 -19.41 16.96 28.97
C GLN A 60 -19.98 17.27 27.57
N ILE A 61 -19.41 16.64 26.55
CA ILE A 61 -19.89 16.77 25.18
C ILE A 61 -20.98 15.73 24.94
N ARG A 62 -22.15 16.20 24.51
CA ARG A 62 -23.25 15.35 24.09
C ARG A 62 -23.11 15.06 22.61
N PRO A 63 -22.84 13.81 22.20
CA PRO A 63 -22.76 13.46 20.77
C PRO A 63 -24.12 13.62 20.11
N ILE A 64 -24.09 14.00 18.83
CA ILE A 64 -25.27 14.02 17.96
C ILE A 64 -25.75 12.56 17.79
N GLY A 65 -27.06 12.38 17.63
CA GLY A 65 -27.66 11.07 17.37
C GLY A 65 -27.12 10.38 16.11
N LYS A 66 -27.48 9.11 15.95
CA LYS A 66 -27.09 8.35 14.75
C LYS A 66 -27.64 9.01 13.48
N ALA A 67 -26.81 9.06 12.42
CA ALA A 67 -27.24 9.50 11.11
C ALA A 67 -28.45 8.68 10.59
N ASN A 68 -29.39 9.36 9.98
CA ASN A 68 -30.48 8.68 9.26
C ASN A 68 -29.95 7.93 8.04
N ASP A 69 -30.81 7.13 7.38
CA ASP A 69 -30.37 6.28 6.25
C ASP A 69 -29.88 7.08 5.04
N ALA A 70 -30.47 8.24 4.75
CA ALA A 70 -30.05 9.08 3.64
C ALA A 70 -28.65 9.71 3.90
N GLU A 71 -28.42 10.21 5.10
CA GLU A 71 -27.10 10.72 5.52
C GLU A 71 -26.04 9.61 5.55
N PHE A 72 -26.40 8.43 6.08
CA PHE A 72 -25.51 7.28 6.12
C PHE A 72 -25.13 6.86 4.70
N LEU A 73 -26.10 6.67 3.81
CA LEU A 73 -25.89 6.30 2.42
C LEU A 73 -24.90 7.26 1.73
N ARG A 74 -25.19 8.57 1.81
CA ARG A 74 -24.32 9.59 1.21
C ARG A 74 -22.89 9.52 1.75
N ARG A 75 -22.72 9.40 3.06
CA ARG A 75 -21.40 9.30 3.69
C ARG A 75 -20.67 8.02 3.32
N ALA A 76 -21.37 6.88 3.28
CA ALA A 76 -20.81 5.59 2.89
C ALA A 76 -20.23 5.66 1.46
N TYR A 77 -20.99 6.21 0.51
CA TYR A 77 -20.53 6.36 -0.87
C TYR A 77 -19.34 7.32 -0.99
N LEU A 78 -19.42 8.51 -0.38
CA LEU A 78 -18.34 9.49 -0.45
C LEU A 78 -17.04 8.97 0.15
N ASN A 79 -17.12 8.32 1.30
CA ASN A 79 -15.92 7.83 2.00
C ASN A 79 -15.33 6.56 1.35
N SER A 80 -16.16 5.72 0.74
CA SER A 80 -15.69 4.44 0.19
C SER A 80 -15.32 4.53 -1.28
N VAL A 81 -16.16 5.19 -2.10
CA VAL A 81 -15.98 5.21 -3.56
C VAL A 81 -15.78 6.61 -4.15
N GLY A 82 -15.76 7.65 -3.31
CA GLY A 82 -15.45 9.02 -3.74
C GLY A 82 -16.53 9.71 -4.56
N ARG A 83 -17.76 9.16 -4.64
CA ARG A 83 -18.90 9.75 -5.34
C ARG A 83 -20.16 9.69 -4.50
N ILE A 84 -21.19 10.41 -4.90
CA ILE A 84 -22.55 10.25 -4.35
C ILE A 84 -23.21 9.01 -4.97
N PRO A 85 -24.22 8.39 -4.29
CA PRO A 85 -25.02 7.34 -4.90
C PRO A 85 -25.81 7.90 -6.10
N SER A 86 -26.09 7.04 -7.08
CA SER A 86 -27.05 7.35 -8.14
C SER A 86 -28.47 7.37 -7.58
N TYR A 87 -29.43 7.84 -8.39
CA TYR A 87 -30.85 7.83 -8.01
C TYR A 87 -31.33 6.40 -7.70
N ASP A 88 -31.03 5.44 -8.57
CA ASP A 88 -31.47 4.06 -8.40
C ASP A 88 -30.85 3.40 -7.16
N GLU A 89 -29.53 3.60 -6.93
CA GLU A 89 -28.85 3.14 -5.72
C GLU A 89 -29.47 3.73 -4.45
N ALA A 90 -29.87 4.99 -4.50
CA ALA A 90 -30.51 5.65 -3.38
C ALA A 90 -31.92 5.11 -3.10
N VAL A 91 -32.74 4.95 -4.14
CA VAL A 91 -34.10 4.39 -4.04
C VAL A 91 -34.06 2.96 -3.51
N GLU A 92 -33.18 2.11 -4.07
CA GLU A 92 -33.03 0.72 -3.64
C GLU A 92 -32.66 0.64 -2.15
N PHE A 93 -31.66 1.40 -1.71
CA PHE A 93 -31.22 1.38 -0.32
C PHE A 93 -32.26 1.93 0.66
N LEU A 94 -32.92 3.05 0.30
CA LEU A 94 -33.89 3.70 1.20
C LEU A 94 -35.16 2.86 1.38
N ASN A 95 -35.60 2.17 0.32
CA ASN A 95 -36.77 1.29 0.36
C ASN A 95 -36.49 -0.11 0.92
N ASN A 96 -35.21 -0.45 1.15
CA ASN A 96 -34.84 -1.73 1.75
C ASN A 96 -35.14 -1.72 3.26
N GLU A 97 -35.94 -2.68 3.71
CA GLU A 97 -36.31 -2.82 5.12
C GLU A 97 -35.41 -3.77 5.92
N ASP A 98 -34.38 -4.37 5.27
CA ASP A 98 -33.45 -5.28 5.94
C ASP A 98 -32.68 -4.52 7.07
N PRO A 99 -32.75 -4.96 8.34
CA PRO A 99 -32.01 -4.36 9.43
C PRO A 99 -30.50 -4.38 9.24
N LYS A 100 -29.96 -5.25 8.36
CA LYS A 100 -28.54 -5.35 8.02
C LYS A 100 -28.16 -4.56 6.76
N LYS A 101 -29.07 -3.81 6.15
CA LYS A 101 -28.84 -3.09 4.89
C LYS A 101 -27.58 -2.19 4.91
N ARG A 102 -27.26 -1.59 6.06
CA ARG A 102 -26.06 -0.75 6.21
C ARG A 102 -24.77 -1.56 6.12
N ASP A 103 -24.72 -2.70 6.76
CA ASP A 103 -23.55 -3.59 6.72
C ASP A 103 -23.38 -4.20 5.31
N THR A 104 -24.50 -4.60 4.69
CA THR A 104 -24.52 -5.12 3.32
C THR A 104 -24.01 -4.07 2.34
N LEU A 105 -24.44 -2.82 2.46
CA LEU A 105 -23.98 -1.72 1.64
C LEU A 105 -22.48 -1.50 1.80
N ILE A 106 -21.96 -1.42 3.04
CA ILE A 106 -20.53 -1.22 3.27
C ILE A 106 -19.72 -2.34 2.62
N ASN A 107 -20.10 -3.59 2.81
CA ASN A 107 -19.40 -4.74 2.23
C ASN A 107 -19.43 -4.71 0.69
N SER A 108 -20.54 -4.33 0.08
CA SER A 108 -20.67 -4.16 -1.37
C SER A 108 -19.76 -3.05 -1.88
N LEU A 109 -19.73 -1.89 -1.23
CA LEU A 109 -18.88 -0.77 -1.62
C LEU A 109 -17.39 -1.12 -1.50
N LEU A 110 -16.97 -1.76 -0.41
CA LEU A 110 -15.56 -2.18 -0.20
C LEU A 110 -15.08 -3.23 -1.21
N GLY A 111 -15.99 -4.07 -1.75
CA GLY A 111 -15.69 -5.01 -2.81
C GLY A 111 -15.77 -4.43 -4.24
N SER A 112 -16.10 -3.16 -4.38
CA SER A 112 -16.37 -2.55 -5.70
C SER A 112 -15.11 -2.03 -6.40
N TYR A 113 -15.18 -1.96 -7.73
CA TYR A 113 -14.18 -1.26 -8.54
C TYR A 113 -14.04 0.22 -8.14
N GLY A 114 -15.15 0.87 -7.76
CA GLY A 114 -15.15 2.27 -7.31
C GLY A 114 -14.28 2.48 -6.06
N TYR A 115 -14.32 1.55 -5.11
CA TYR A 115 -13.44 1.57 -3.94
C TYR A 115 -11.96 1.48 -4.34
N ASN A 116 -11.63 0.53 -5.20
CA ASN A 116 -10.24 0.35 -5.65
C ASN A 116 -9.71 1.61 -6.33
N MET A 117 -10.53 2.27 -7.16
CA MET A 117 -10.12 3.50 -7.85
C MET A 117 -10.03 4.70 -6.90
N HIS A 118 -10.94 4.82 -5.93
CA HIS A 118 -10.88 5.87 -4.93
C HIS A 118 -9.63 5.74 -4.04
N MET A 119 -9.35 4.54 -3.58
CA MET A 119 -8.13 4.26 -2.81
C MET A 119 -6.87 4.42 -3.66
N PHE A 120 -6.92 4.04 -4.95
CA PHE A 120 -5.81 4.29 -5.86
C PHE A 120 -5.48 5.78 -5.97
N ASN A 121 -6.47 6.65 -6.14
CA ASN A 121 -6.22 8.10 -6.22
C ASN A 121 -5.52 8.61 -4.96
N TRP A 122 -5.99 8.20 -3.77
CA TRP A 122 -5.36 8.57 -2.51
C TRP A 122 -3.91 8.08 -2.40
N TRP A 123 -3.67 6.81 -2.74
CA TRP A 123 -2.32 6.24 -2.71
C TRP A 123 -1.42 6.84 -3.77
N ALA A 124 -1.94 7.10 -4.97
CA ALA A 124 -1.19 7.71 -6.06
C ALA A 124 -0.70 9.11 -5.69
N ASP A 125 -1.56 9.93 -5.08
CA ASP A 125 -1.18 11.26 -4.57
C ASP A 125 -0.12 11.14 -3.47
N LEU A 126 -0.33 10.26 -2.49
CA LEU A 126 0.60 10.07 -1.38
C LEU A 126 1.99 9.59 -1.87
N LEU A 127 1.99 8.64 -2.79
CA LEU A 127 3.20 8.06 -3.39
C LEU A 127 3.69 8.85 -4.60
N ARG A 128 3.00 9.96 -4.95
CA ARG A 128 3.35 10.87 -6.04
C ARG A 128 3.50 10.15 -7.39
N ALA A 129 2.64 9.17 -7.63
CA ALA A 129 2.65 8.40 -8.87
C ALA A 129 2.18 9.27 -10.06
N THR A 130 2.90 9.17 -11.16
CA THR A 130 2.57 9.81 -12.44
C THR A 130 2.65 8.76 -13.55
N ASP A 131 1.98 9.01 -14.65
CA ASP A 131 2.00 8.13 -15.85
C ASP A 131 3.33 8.20 -16.60
N THR A 132 4.06 9.30 -16.41
CA THR A 132 5.35 9.54 -17.06
C THR A 132 6.36 9.99 -16.00
N PHE A 133 7.49 9.33 -15.95
CA PHE A 133 8.71 9.82 -15.34
C PHE A 133 9.56 10.42 -16.47
N GLU A 134 10.45 11.34 -16.23
CA GLU A 134 11.14 12.15 -17.26
C GLU A 134 11.52 11.38 -18.55
N ASP A 135 12.15 10.21 -18.39
CA ASP A 135 12.68 9.41 -19.49
C ASP A 135 12.01 8.02 -19.60
N THR A 136 10.99 7.73 -18.78
CA THR A 136 10.38 6.41 -18.74
C THR A 136 8.91 6.43 -18.34
N SER A 137 8.21 5.31 -18.62
CA SER A 137 6.80 5.16 -18.30
C SER A 137 6.57 4.89 -16.79
N GLY A 138 5.65 5.63 -16.19
CA GLY A 138 5.14 5.35 -14.85
C GLY A 138 4.07 4.26 -14.78
N ALA A 139 3.65 3.71 -15.94
CA ALA A 139 2.56 2.73 -16.01
C ALA A 139 2.78 1.47 -15.16
N PRO A 140 3.99 0.86 -15.10
CA PRO A 140 4.23 -0.29 -14.22
C PRO A 140 4.03 0.04 -12.74
N TYR A 141 4.43 1.23 -12.30
CA TYR A 141 4.26 1.70 -10.92
C TYR A 141 2.78 1.92 -10.58
N ILE A 142 2.06 2.59 -11.47
CA ILE A 142 0.61 2.78 -11.37
C ILE A 142 -0.11 1.44 -11.29
N LYS A 143 0.28 0.48 -12.14
CA LYS A 143 -0.29 -0.86 -12.13
C LYS A 143 -0.04 -1.57 -10.81
N TRP A 144 1.20 -1.52 -10.30
CA TRP A 144 1.56 -2.14 -9.02
C TRP A 144 0.74 -1.57 -7.86
N ILE A 145 0.49 -0.25 -7.81
CA ILE A 145 -0.36 0.37 -6.79
C ILE A 145 -1.80 -0.15 -6.90
N LYS A 146 -2.37 -0.17 -8.11
CA LYS A 146 -3.72 -0.67 -8.36
C LYS A 146 -3.89 -2.13 -7.97
N ASP A 147 -2.96 -2.97 -8.37
CA ASP A 147 -2.96 -4.40 -8.04
C ASP A 147 -2.86 -4.61 -6.51
N SER A 148 -1.97 -3.89 -5.84
CA SER A 148 -1.80 -3.96 -4.38
C SER A 148 -3.08 -3.60 -3.62
N ILE A 149 -3.86 -2.66 -4.11
CA ILE A 149 -5.15 -2.28 -3.53
C ILE A 149 -6.20 -3.35 -3.82
N ALA A 150 -6.31 -3.79 -5.08
CA ALA A 150 -7.29 -4.80 -5.51
C ALA A 150 -7.09 -6.15 -4.77
N GLU A 151 -5.83 -6.52 -4.51
CA GLU A 151 -5.45 -7.71 -3.73
C GLU A 151 -5.62 -7.50 -2.22
N ASN A 152 -6.00 -6.31 -1.78
CA ASN A 152 -6.04 -5.93 -0.37
C ASN A 152 -4.72 -6.26 0.36
N LYS A 153 -3.60 -5.93 -0.29
CA LYS A 153 -2.25 -6.16 0.24
C LYS A 153 -2.07 -5.41 1.56
N SER A 154 -1.46 -6.06 2.55
CA SER A 154 -1.25 -5.41 3.83
C SER A 154 -0.35 -4.18 3.70
N TYR A 155 -0.61 -3.14 4.50
CA TYR A 155 0.23 -1.94 4.56
C TYR A 155 1.72 -2.29 4.76
N LYS A 156 2.01 -3.21 5.69
CA LYS A 156 3.38 -3.68 5.94
C LYS A 156 4.03 -4.27 4.70
N SER A 157 3.30 -5.10 3.94
CA SER A 157 3.81 -5.72 2.72
C SER A 157 4.03 -4.67 1.62
N MET A 158 3.07 -3.74 1.45
CA MET A 158 3.21 -2.64 0.50
C MET A 158 4.47 -1.81 0.75
N VAL A 159 4.65 -1.34 1.99
CA VAL A 159 5.81 -0.52 2.36
C VAL A 159 7.10 -1.30 2.21
N HIS A 160 7.12 -2.57 2.63
CA HIS A 160 8.30 -3.43 2.48
C HIS A 160 8.69 -3.60 1.00
N GLU A 161 7.72 -3.91 0.13
CA GLU A 161 7.97 -4.06 -1.31
C GLU A 161 8.48 -2.76 -1.94
N LEU A 162 7.94 -1.60 -1.57
CA LEU A 162 8.42 -0.31 -2.06
C LEU A 162 9.87 -0.03 -1.66
N ILE A 163 10.18 -0.19 -0.36
CA ILE A 163 11.50 0.18 0.18
C ILE A 163 12.57 -0.83 -0.24
N SER A 164 12.22 -2.11 -0.40
CA SER A 164 13.16 -3.16 -0.82
C SER A 164 13.16 -3.43 -2.33
N ALA A 165 12.44 -2.61 -3.11
CA ALA A 165 12.30 -2.83 -4.56
C ALA A 165 13.65 -2.83 -5.27
N THR A 166 13.83 -3.82 -6.17
CA THR A 166 14.98 -3.95 -7.06
C THR A 166 14.51 -4.53 -8.40
N GLY A 167 15.35 -4.43 -9.43
CA GLY A 167 15.09 -4.95 -10.78
C GLY A 167 14.46 -3.93 -11.71
N GLY A 168 14.02 -4.35 -12.88
CA GLY A 168 13.41 -3.51 -13.90
C GLY A 168 11.96 -3.14 -13.61
N GLY A 169 11.54 -1.95 -14.04
CA GLY A 169 10.19 -1.42 -13.77
C GLY A 169 9.08 -2.31 -14.32
N TRP A 170 9.28 -2.95 -15.45
CA TRP A 170 8.29 -3.85 -16.05
C TRP A 170 8.18 -5.20 -15.35
N GLN A 171 9.25 -5.68 -14.70
CA GLN A 171 9.25 -6.90 -13.89
C GLN A 171 8.77 -6.63 -12.46
N ASN A 172 9.10 -5.45 -11.92
CA ASN A 172 8.76 -5.05 -10.56
C ASN A 172 8.33 -3.58 -10.52
N GLY A 173 7.03 -3.33 -10.63
CA GLY A 173 6.49 -1.97 -10.64
C GLY A 173 6.81 -1.15 -9.38
N ALA A 174 7.10 -1.80 -8.22
CA ALA A 174 7.45 -1.11 -6.98
C ALA A 174 8.73 -0.27 -7.09
N VAL A 175 9.65 -0.59 -8.02
CA VAL A 175 10.88 0.20 -8.26
C VAL A 175 10.58 1.62 -8.71
N GLY A 176 9.39 1.86 -9.26
CA GLY A 176 8.92 3.20 -9.62
C GLY A 176 8.97 4.18 -8.45
N TYR A 177 8.94 3.70 -7.22
CA TYR A 177 9.12 4.51 -6.00
C TYR A 177 10.45 5.26 -5.96
N TYR A 178 11.52 4.65 -6.47
CA TYR A 178 12.85 5.27 -6.57
C TYR A 178 13.06 5.95 -7.92
N VAL A 179 12.63 5.32 -9.01
CA VAL A 179 12.79 5.83 -10.37
C VAL A 179 12.15 7.20 -10.54
N ARG A 180 10.96 7.41 -9.94
CA ARG A 180 10.27 8.70 -10.01
C ARG A 180 11.07 9.88 -9.44
N ASP A 181 11.95 9.65 -8.46
CA ASP A 181 12.78 10.70 -7.85
C ASP A 181 14.12 10.90 -8.56
N LYS A 182 14.38 10.18 -9.68
CA LYS A 182 15.49 10.40 -10.62
C LYS A 182 16.87 10.51 -9.97
N GLY A 183 17.15 9.64 -9.01
CA GLY A 183 18.42 9.67 -8.29
C GLY A 183 18.52 10.75 -7.20
N MET A 184 17.47 11.54 -6.96
CA MET A 184 17.38 12.43 -5.80
C MET A 184 17.08 11.63 -4.52
N LEU A 185 18.04 10.79 -4.11
CA LEU A 185 17.83 9.81 -3.05
C LEU A 185 17.60 10.45 -1.67
N LYS A 186 18.13 11.65 -1.44
CA LYS A 186 17.89 12.42 -0.21
C LYS A 186 16.44 12.89 -0.13
N ASP A 187 15.87 13.34 -1.25
CA ASP A 187 14.45 13.75 -1.32
C ASP A 187 13.54 12.54 -1.21
N ASN A 188 13.92 11.40 -1.80
CA ASN A 188 13.22 10.15 -1.61
C ASN A 188 13.20 9.73 -0.14
N MET A 189 14.33 9.81 0.57
CA MET A 189 14.41 9.50 2.00
C MET A 189 13.56 10.46 2.83
N ALA A 190 13.61 11.76 2.57
CA ALA A 190 12.78 12.75 3.26
C ALA A 190 11.27 12.47 3.06
N ASN A 191 10.87 12.10 1.83
CA ASN A 191 9.50 11.68 1.55
C ASN A 191 9.13 10.36 2.22
N THR A 192 10.04 9.40 2.27
CA THR A 192 9.85 8.12 2.97
C THR A 192 9.55 8.34 4.44
N THR A 193 10.32 9.18 5.12
CA THR A 193 10.09 9.50 6.54
C THR A 193 8.77 10.25 6.74
N ARG A 194 8.44 11.17 5.85
CA ARG A 194 7.17 11.92 5.91
C ARG A 194 5.97 11.02 5.71
N ILE A 195 6.01 10.13 4.72
CA ILE A 195 4.88 9.27 4.35
C ILE A 195 4.69 8.12 5.35
N PHE A 196 5.75 7.43 5.70
CA PHE A 196 5.67 6.16 6.43
C PHE A 196 5.99 6.29 7.93
N LEU A 197 6.76 7.30 8.33
CA LEU A 197 7.11 7.53 9.73
C LEU A 197 6.44 8.77 10.33
N GLY A 198 5.71 9.56 9.53
CA GLY A 198 4.99 10.74 9.99
C GLY A 198 5.88 11.89 10.46
N THR A 199 7.15 11.88 10.07
CA THR A 199 8.17 12.83 10.50
C THR A 199 8.74 13.60 9.31
N ARG A 200 8.86 14.92 9.43
CA ARG A 200 9.47 15.78 8.42
C ARG A 200 10.90 16.06 8.81
N ILE A 201 11.84 15.58 8.03
CA ILE A 201 13.29 15.74 8.29
C ILE A 201 14.01 16.50 7.17
N GLU A 202 13.30 16.98 6.16
CA GLU A 202 13.90 17.65 5.01
C GLU A 202 14.71 18.89 5.38
N CYS A 203 14.31 19.66 6.42
CA CYS A 203 15.10 20.78 6.91
C CYS A 203 16.48 20.36 7.45
N ALA A 204 16.56 19.14 8.01
CA ALA A 204 17.81 18.62 8.56
C ALA A 204 18.84 18.24 7.47
N GLN A 205 18.49 18.29 6.19
CA GLN A 205 19.44 18.11 5.08
C GLN A 205 20.53 19.19 5.05
N CYS A 206 20.19 20.44 5.39
CA CYS A 206 21.11 21.57 5.30
C CYS A 206 21.62 22.08 6.65
N HIS A 207 20.80 21.98 7.71
CA HIS A 207 21.12 22.44 9.07
C HIS A 207 20.29 21.66 10.09
N ASN A 208 20.57 21.78 11.37
CA ASN A 208 19.72 21.18 12.40
C ASN A 208 18.29 21.70 12.27
N HIS A 209 17.31 20.80 12.48
CA HIS A 209 15.88 21.16 12.31
C HIS A 209 15.51 22.31 13.25
N PRO A 210 14.88 23.40 12.75
CA PRO A 210 14.66 24.62 13.52
C PRO A 210 13.59 24.49 14.61
N PHE A 211 12.67 23.48 14.49
CA PHE A 211 11.51 23.32 15.39
C PHE A 211 11.40 21.93 16.00
N ASP A 212 12.33 21.02 15.67
CA ASP A 212 12.33 19.64 16.15
C ASP A 212 13.75 19.21 16.57
N SER A 213 13.87 18.07 17.22
CA SER A 213 15.15 17.55 17.76
C SER A 213 16.12 16.99 16.71
N TRP A 214 15.72 16.87 15.45
CA TRP A 214 16.50 16.30 14.36
C TRP A 214 17.76 17.12 14.06
N LYS A 215 18.91 16.49 14.11
CA LYS A 215 20.19 17.09 13.71
C LYS A 215 20.49 16.77 12.25
N GLN A 216 21.33 17.59 11.62
CA GLN A 216 21.79 17.34 10.26
C GLN A 216 22.40 15.93 10.12
N MET A 217 23.18 15.48 11.10
CA MET A 217 23.78 14.14 11.07
C MET A 217 22.72 13.03 11.11
N ASP A 218 21.61 13.19 11.84
CA ASP A 218 20.53 12.21 11.87
C ASP A 218 19.89 12.03 10.48
N PHE A 219 19.74 13.14 9.74
CA PHE A 219 19.29 13.09 8.34
C PHE A 219 20.24 12.26 7.47
N TYR A 220 21.56 12.52 7.56
CA TYR A 220 22.51 11.80 6.73
C TYR A 220 22.67 10.32 7.14
N GLN A 221 22.51 9.99 8.40
CA GLN A 221 22.45 8.60 8.86
C GLN A 221 21.22 7.87 8.27
N MET A 222 20.06 8.52 8.20
CA MET A 222 18.89 7.97 7.53
C MET A 222 19.10 7.87 6.02
N ALA A 223 19.68 8.90 5.38
CA ALA A 223 19.96 8.90 3.96
C ALA A 223 20.96 7.82 3.52
N ALA A 224 21.83 7.36 4.44
CA ALA A 224 22.77 6.28 4.16
C ALA A 224 22.08 4.96 3.75
N PHE A 225 20.85 4.71 4.21
CA PHE A 225 20.07 3.53 3.79
C PHE A 225 19.69 3.54 2.31
N THR A 226 19.64 4.71 1.67
CA THR A 226 19.30 4.84 0.24
C THR A 226 20.52 5.21 -0.62
N ASN A 227 21.65 5.52 -0.02
CA ASN A 227 22.81 6.06 -0.76
C ASN A 227 23.43 5.07 -1.76
N GLY A 228 23.27 3.76 -1.55
CA GLY A 228 23.73 2.72 -2.47
C GLY A 228 22.76 2.37 -3.59
N ILE A 229 21.61 3.05 -3.67
CA ILE A 229 20.61 2.77 -4.72
C ILE A 229 21.04 3.43 -6.02
N LYS A 230 21.15 2.65 -7.08
CA LYS A 230 21.41 3.13 -8.45
C LYS A 230 20.13 3.04 -9.26
N THR A 231 19.72 4.14 -9.88
CA THR A 231 18.65 4.17 -10.85
C THR A 231 19.26 4.27 -12.24
N ALA A 232 19.02 3.28 -13.10
CA ALA A 232 19.47 3.33 -14.49
C ALA A 232 18.71 4.43 -15.23
N LYS A 233 19.42 5.22 -16.04
CA LYS A 233 18.80 6.13 -17.00
C LYS A 233 18.37 5.29 -18.20
N SER A 234 17.06 5.18 -18.45
CA SER A 234 16.62 4.61 -19.71
C SER A 234 16.78 5.66 -20.80
N HIS A 235 17.55 5.36 -21.82
CA HIS A 235 17.49 6.11 -23.06
C HIS A 235 16.39 5.48 -23.92
N LEU A 236 15.35 6.23 -24.21
CA LEU A 236 14.22 5.79 -25.04
C LEU A 236 14.68 5.28 -26.42
N SER A 237 15.86 5.73 -26.89
CA SER A 237 16.48 5.30 -28.12
C SER A 237 16.91 3.82 -28.13
N ASN A 238 17.12 3.20 -26.96
CA ASN A 238 17.54 1.80 -26.85
C ASN A 238 16.34 0.86 -26.61
N TYR A 239 15.12 1.38 -26.66
CA TYR A 239 13.90 0.65 -26.37
C TYR A 239 13.65 -0.57 -27.26
N LEU A 240 14.27 -0.58 -28.45
CA LEU A 240 14.08 -1.65 -29.44
C LEU A 240 15.20 -2.70 -29.46
N GLU A 241 16.34 -2.44 -28.83
CA GLU A 241 17.51 -3.32 -28.92
C GLU A 241 17.84 -4.07 -27.62
N ASP A 242 17.57 -3.49 -26.40
CA ASP A 242 17.92 -4.13 -25.13
C ASP A 242 16.74 -4.14 -24.17
N LYS A 243 15.97 -5.21 -24.19
CA LYS A 243 14.82 -5.40 -23.29
C LYS A 243 15.19 -5.70 -21.83
N GLU A 244 16.45 -5.89 -21.51
CA GLU A 244 16.90 -6.38 -20.20
C GLU A 244 17.34 -5.28 -19.21
N ASP A 245 17.70 -4.08 -19.68
CA ASP A 245 18.31 -3.03 -18.85
C ASP A 245 17.43 -1.80 -18.61
N MET A 246 16.14 -1.90 -18.82
CA MET A 246 15.28 -0.73 -18.74
C MET A 246 14.72 -0.53 -17.33
N ASP A 247 15.04 0.62 -16.74
CA ASP A 247 14.42 1.19 -15.54
C ASP A 247 14.58 0.35 -14.28
N GLY A 248 15.81 -0.16 -14.06
CA GLY A 248 16.12 -0.97 -12.90
C GLY A 248 16.54 -0.18 -11.66
N VAL A 249 16.31 -0.74 -10.50
CA VAL A 249 16.88 -0.35 -9.22
C VAL A 249 17.75 -1.48 -8.69
N SER A 250 19.02 -1.21 -8.42
CA SER A 250 19.91 -2.15 -7.74
C SER A 250 20.39 -1.61 -6.39
N ARG A 251 20.84 -2.50 -5.52
CA ARG A 251 21.48 -2.17 -4.25
C ARG A 251 22.84 -2.84 -4.24
N ASP A 252 23.88 -2.06 -3.97
CA ASP A 252 25.25 -2.53 -3.73
C ASP A 252 25.47 -2.79 -2.25
#